data_b89be1d3a305cf5fefad40a5bb894600
#
_entry.id   b89be1d3a305cf5fefad40a5bb894600
#
_cell.length_a   1.000
_cell.length_b   1.000
_cell.length_c   1.000
_cell.angle_alpha   90.00
_cell.angle_beta   90.00
_cell.angle_gamma   90.00
#
_symmetry.space_group_name_H-M   'P 1'
#
loop_
_entity.id
_entity.type
_entity.pdbx_description
1 polymer ?
#
loop_
_entity_poly.entity_id
_entity_poly.type
_entity_poly.pdbx_seq_one_letter_code
_entity_poly.pdbx_strand_id
1 'polypeptide(L)'
;MINALLSLTLALAQTPTPAPATPVTPAAVAPVGNAVTATERRDTASLTAAIEALHARYPAMIDVSSIGTSAGRRVIPLITLSANLATAKEKPAILMLAGMDGPRWSGTEAALIAAESIVRSHADMLRNVTVYVIPRGNPDAADAFAGAVRRDYSGDGIVHDNDRDGKREEDPPRDLNGDGMITQMRASANAAPWSAPTLIADPAELRLLRAPDAKLGEVPVYAVWTEGIDTDGDGRIAEDWLGGIDPERNFPHRWPEFEDEAGAYPLIAPESKAVADFVMAHSSIFAAFVLGRHDTVINVPDGKARTSGGMPVMLDEADVATYGELAKSWRDISGQKRADARDSAGSFVAWMNAQRGVPTFASTLWG
;
A
#
# COMPACT_ATOMS: atom_id res chain seq x y z
N MET A 1 -0.24 15.07 -9.46
CA MET A 1 -0.22 14.13 -8.34
C MET A 1 0.45 14.73 -7.09
N ILE A 2 1.73 15.12 -7.15
CA ILE A 2 2.44 15.69 -5.99
C ILE A 2 1.75 16.96 -5.45
N ASN A 3 1.27 17.84 -6.32
CA ASN A 3 0.52 19.03 -5.89
C ASN A 3 -0.82 18.71 -5.22
N ALA A 4 -1.44 17.57 -5.55
CA ALA A 4 -2.67 17.11 -4.89
C ALA A 4 -2.41 16.64 -3.45
N LEU A 5 -1.34 15.89 -3.24
CA LEU A 5 -0.89 15.48 -1.90
C LEU A 5 -0.59 16.70 -1.02
N LEU A 6 0.07 17.71 -1.60
CA LEU A 6 0.44 18.93 -0.90
C LEU A 6 -0.77 19.83 -0.59
N SER A 7 -1.73 19.94 -1.51
CA SER A 7 -2.96 20.70 -1.25
C SER A 7 -3.83 20.04 -0.19
N LEU A 8 -3.82 18.70 -0.12
CA LEU A 8 -4.54 17.92 0.87
C LEU A 8 -3.97 18.15 2.29
N THR A 9 -2.64 18.14 2.41
CA THR A 9 -1.97 18.39 3.69
C THR A 9 -2.21 19.82 4.18
N LEU A 10 -2.28 20.79 3.26
CA LEU A 10 -2.52 22.19 3.61
C LEU A 10 -3.96 22.43 4.12
N ALA A 11 -4.95 21.72 3.54
CA ALA A 11 -6.35 21.86 3.95
C ALA A 11 -6.62 21.32 5.36
N LEU A 12 -5.88 20.30 5.80
CA LEU A 12 -6.01 19.72 7.14
C LEU A 12 -5.22 20.48 8.22
N ALA A 13 -4.23 21.29 7.82
CA ALA A 13 -3.38 22.04 8.74
C ALA A 13 -3.94 23.43 9.16
N GLN A 14 -5.11 23.82 8.67
CA GLN A 14 -5.73 25.12 9.01
C GLN A 14 -6.51 25.06 10.32
N THR A 15 -5.82 25.04 11.45
CA THR A 15 -6.36 25.42 12.75
C THR A 15 -6.02 26.89 13.06
N PRO A 16 -6.79 27.59 13.94
CA PRO A 16 -6.73 29.05 14.06
C PRO A 16 -5.34 29.57 14.48
N THR A 17 -4.93 30.63 13.83
CA THR A 17 -3.63 31.29 13.85
C THR A 17 -3.20 31.79 15.24
N PRO A 18 -2.02 31.40 15.75
CA PRO A 18 -1.30 32.19 16.75
C PRO A 18 -0.50 33.32 16.07
N ALA A 19 -0.30 34.41 16.82
CA ALA A 19 0.34 35.64 16.38
C ALA A 19 1.74 35.46 15.76
N PRO A 20 2.19 36.41 14.88
CA PRO A 20 3.33 36.20 14.00
C PRO A 20 4.67 36.20 14.73
N ALA A 21 5.42 35.10 14.57
CA ALA A 21 6.84 35.06 14.91
C ALA A 21 7.66 35.67 13.76
N THR A 22 8.71 36.39 14.12
CA THR A 22 9.63 37.08 13.22
C THR A 22 10.23 36.17 12.16
N PRO A 23 10.27 36.53 10.88
CA PRO A 23 10.75 35.67 9.81
C PRO A 23 12.27 35.48 9.87
N VAL A 24 12.70 34.24 10.05
CA VAL A 24 14.07 33.82 9.73
C VAL A 24 14.10 33.47 8.25
N THR A 25 14.80 34.23 7.44
CA THR A 25 14.98 33.97 6.01
C THR A 25 15.83 32.72 5.81
N PRO A 26 15.31 31.66 5.19
CA PRO A 26 16.14 30.52 4.83
C PRO A 26 17.13 30.93 3.74
N ALA A 27 18.38 30.48 3.87
CA ALA A 27 19.37 30.65 2.80
C ALA A 27 18.84 30.01 1.50
N ALA A 28 18.89 30.78 0.41
CA ALA A 28 18.46 30.31 -0.90
C ALA A 28 19.34 29.12 -1.34
N VAL A 29 18.75 27.94 -1.38
CA VAL A 29 19.38 26.76 -1.98
C VAL A 29 19.22 26.87 -3.49
N ALA A 30 20.34 26.85 -4.21
CA ALA A 30 20.38 26.90 -5.67
C ALA A 30 19.57 25.72 -6.27
N PRO A 31 18.86 25.91 -7.38
CA PRO A 31 18.09 24.84 -8.02
C PRO A 31 19.06 23.81 -8.63
N VAL A 32 19.30 22.74 -7.90
CA VAL A 32 19.93 21.54 -8.41
C VAL A 32 18.81 20.61 -8.86
N GLY A 33 18.93 19.97 -10.03
CA GLY A 33 17.92 19.08 -10.60
C GLY A 33 17.38 18.04 -9.59
N ASN A 34 16.23 17.45 -9.85
CA ASN A 34 15.58 16.51 -8.95
C ASN A 34 16.54 15.38 -8.53
N ALA A 35 16.66 15.12 -7.23
CA ALA A 35 17.44 13.99 -6.71
C ALA A 35 16.73 12.65 -6.98
N VAL A 36 15.40 12.69 -7.11
CA VAL A 36 14.57 11.50 -7.32
C VAL A 36 13.89 11.61 -8.69
N THR A 37 14.16 10.65 -9.55
CA THR A 37 13.45 10.49 -10.83
C THR A 37 12.55 9.26 -10.75
N ALA A 38 11.30 9.36 -11.21
CA ALA A 38 10.27 8.31 -11.11
C ALA A 38 10.40 7.21 -12.18
N THR A 39 11.55 7.01 -12.78
CA THR A 39 11.70 6.18 -13.98
C THR A 39 12.16 4.76 -13.73
N GLU A 40 12.59 4.43 -12.51
CA GLU A 40 13.17 3.13 -12.21
C GLU A 40 12.48 2.47 -11.01
N ARG A 41 12.23 1.18 -11.14
CA ARG A 41 11.87 0.35 -9.98
C ARG A 41 13.11 0.17 -9.12
N ARG A 42 13.01 0.57 -7.87
CA ARG A 42 14.09 0.41 -6.91
C ARG A 42 13.94 -0.90 -6.15
N ASP A 43 14.98 -1.71 -6.13
CA ASP A 43 15.19 -2.72 -5.11
C ASP A 43 15.52 -2.06 -3.76
N THR A 44 15.68 -2.86 -2.71
CA THR A 44 15.99 -2.34 -1.36
C THR A 44 17.31 -1.55 -1.34
N ALA A 45 18.34 -1.95 -2.08
CA ALA A 45 19.63 -1.27 -2.10
C ALA A 45 19.54 0.12 -2.77
N SER A 46 18.91 0.19 -3.94
CA SER A 46 18.73 1.45 -4.68
C SER A 46 17.74 2.40 -3.99
N LEU A 47 16.76 1.86 -3.26
CA LEU A 47 15.89 2.67 -2.39
C LEU A 47 16.69 3.29 -1.24
N THR A 48 17.52 2.50 -0.56
CA THR A 48 18.37 2.99 0.54
C THR A 48 19.29 4.10 0.05
N ALA A 49 19.96 3.90 -1.10
CA ALA A 49 20.82 4.92 -1.70
C ALA A 49 20.05 6.21 -2.05
N ALA A 50 18.80 6.11 -2.55
CA ALA A 50 17.97 7.28 -2.84
C ALA A 50 17.58 8.05 -1.57
N ILE A 51 17.26 7.34 -0.48
CA ILE A 51 16.94 7.93 0.82
C ILE A 51 18.18 8.65 1.42
N GLU A 52 19.34 8.01 1.35
CA GLU A 52 20.60 8.60 1.82
C GLU A 52 20.98 9.85 1.01
N ALA A 53 20.80 9.82 -0.31
CA ALA A 53 21.02 10.97 -1.16
C ALA A 53 20.07 12.14 -0.83
N LEU A 54 18.81 11.82 -0.51
CA LEU A 54 17.83 12.82 -0.09
C LEU A 54 18.21 13.45 1.27
N HIS A 55 18.60 12.62 2.23
CA HIS A 55 19.09 13.09 3.54
C HIS A 55 20.36 13.94 3.39
N ALA A 56 21.34 13.51 2.60
CA ALA A 56 22.57 14.25 2.38
C ALA A 56 22.32 15.64 1.74
N ARG A 57 21.28 15.77 0.94
CA ARG A 57 20.89 17.05 0.32
C ARG A 57 20.21 18.00 1.31
N TYR A 58 19.42 17.49 2.24
CA TYR A 58 18.61 18.28 3.18
C TYR A 58 18.80 17.87 4.65
N PRO A 59 20.04 17.80 5.14
CA PRO A 59 20.32 17.20 6.47
C PRO A 59 19.72 17.97 7.65
N ALA A 60 19.38 19.25 7.46
CA ALA A 60 18.76 20.08 8.49
C ALA A 60 17.25 19.84 8.63
N MET A 61 16.60 19.23 7.63
CA MET A 61 15.14 19.05 7.58
C MET A 61 14.72 17.59 7.44
N ILE A 62 15.64 16.72 7.12
CA ILE A 62 15.38 15.28 6.93
C ILE A 62 16.21 14.48 7.94
N ASP A 63 15.53 13.62 8.69
CA ASP A 63 16.16 12.55 9.46
C ASP A 63 15.73 11.21 8.86
N VAL A 64 16.63 10.22 8.91
CA VAL A 64 16.40 8.87 8.41
C VAL A 64 16.62 7.87 9.53
N SER A 65 15.62 7.04 9.75
CA SER A 65 15.63 5.99 10.75
C SER A 65 14.85 4.77 10.25
N SER A 66 14.44 3.90 11.14
CA SER A 66 13.67 2.70 10.82
C SER A 66 12.52 2.55 11.81
N ILE A 67 11.39 2.02 11.34
CA ILE A 67 10.28 1.60 12.21
C ILE A 67 10.39 0.13 12.63
N GLY A 68 11.28 -0.64 12.02
CA GLY A 68 11.45 -2.07 12.27
C GLY A 68 12.09 -2.80 11.10
N THR A 69 11.91 -4.10 11.10
CA THR A 69 12.38 -4.99 10.03
C THR A 69 11.23 -5.88 9.54
N SER A 70 11.28 -6.23 8.28
CA SER A 70 10.38 -7.19 7.64
C SER A 70 10.64 -8.62 8.10
N ALA A 71 9.79 -9.55 7.69
CA ALA A 71 9.95 -10.99 7.88
C ALA A 71 11.29 -11.50 7.32
N GLY A 72 11.69 -11.04 6.15
CA GLY A 72 12.99 -11.29 5.53
C GLY A 72 14.15 -10.49 6.13
N ARG A 73 13.94 -9.82 7.29
CA ARG A 73 14.94 -9.02 8.01
C ARG A 73 15.46 -7.80 7.25
N ARG A 74 14.70 -7.28 6.30
CA ARG A 74 15.00 -6.03 5.61
C ARG A 74 14.50 -4.85 6.44
N VAL A 75 15.26 -3.77 6.45
CA VAL A 75 14.89 -2.55 7.17
C VAL A 75 13.65 -1.91 6.54
N ILE A 76 12.68 -1.53 7.36
CA ILE A 76 11.53 -0.71 6.95
C ILE A 76 11.89 0.76 7.22
N PRO A 77 12.22 1.55 6.19
CA PRO A 77 12.76 2.88 6.36
C PRO A 77 11.71 3.90 6.78
N LEU A 78 12.11 4.84 7.61
CA LEU A 78 11.35 6.02 8.00
C LEU A 78 12.13 7.28 7.65
N ILE A 79 11.50 8.19 6.93
CA ILE A 79 11.98 9.53 6.66
C ILE A 79 11.15 10.51 7.48
N THR A 80 11.79 11.29 8.34
CA THR A 80 11.14 12.35 9.12
C THR A 80 11.47 13.70 8.51
N LEU A 81 10.43 14.45 8.12
CA LEU A 81 10.55 15.80 7.57
C LEU A 81 10.06 16.81 8.59
N SER A 82 10.92 17.76 8.96
CA SER A 82 10.61 18.83 9.91
C SER A 82 11.56 20.02 9.74
N ALA A 83 11.08 21.23 9.92
CA ALA A 83 11.95 22.41 9.95
C ALA A 83 12.87 22.45 11.19
N ASN A 84 12.53 21.70 12.23
CA ASN A 84 13.38 21.47 13.40
C ASN A 84 13.21 20.01 13.83
N LEU A 85 14.22 19.20 13.54
CA LEU A 85 14.24 17.76 13.81
C LEU A 85 14.24 17.45 15.33
N ALA A 86 14.83 18.31 16.16
CA ALA A 86 14.87 18.11 17.59
C ALA A 86 13.48 18.15 18.25
N THR A 87 12.55 18.91 17.67
CA THR A 87 11.17 19.06 18.16
C THR A 87 10.13 18.37 17.24
N ALA A 88 10.58 17.54 16.32
CA ALA A 88 9.70 16.91 15.35
C ALA A 88 8.57 16.10 16.00
N LYS A 89 8.85 15.39 17.09
CA LYS A 89 7.87 14.57 17.82
C LYS A 89 6.83 15.37 18.63
N GLU A 90 7.08 16.64 18.87
CA GLU A 90 6.21 17.52 19.65
C GLU A 90 5.14 18.19 18.77
N LYS A 91 5.28 18.11 17.46
CA LYS A 91 4.37 18.74 16.49
C LYS A 91 3.24 17.80 16.08
N PRO A 92 2.08 18.34 15.67
CA PRO A 92 1.13 17.57 14.90
C PRO A 92 1.81 16.93 13.69
N ALA A 93 1.44 15.69 13.36
CA ALA A 93 2.13 14.95 12.33
C ALA A 93 1.19 14.36 11.28
N ILE A 94 1.68 14.26 10.05
CA ILE A 94 1.04 13.54 8.95
C ILE A 94 1.90 12.34 8.63
N LEU A 95 1.27 11.18 8.47
CA LEU A 95 1.93 9.95 8.00
C LEU A 95 1.67 9.75 6.51
N MET A 96 2.72 9.54 5.73
CA MET A 96 2.64 9.02 4.37
C MET A 96 3.17 7.59 4.36
N LEU A 97 2.30 6.63 4.04
CA LEU A 97 2.63 5.21 3.96
C LEU A 97 2.54 4.75 2.51
N ALA A 98 3.59 4.10 2.02
CA ALA A 98 3.64 3.54 0.68
C ALA A 98 4.32 2.17 0.67
N GLY A 99 4.20 1.45 -0.46
CA GLY A 99 4.93 0.22 -0.69
C GLY A 99 4.59 -0.91 0.28
N MET A 100 3.36 -0.99 0.77
CA MET A 100 2.83 -2.16 1.46
C MET A 100 2.53 -3.29 0.48
N ASP A 101 2.26 -2.94 -0.77
CA ASP A 101 2.02 -3.87 -1.87
C ASP A 101 3.28 -3.97 -2.74
N GLY A 102 3.93 -5.12 -2.78
CA GLY A 102 5.18 -5.32 -3.52
C GLY A 102 5.11 -4.93 -5.00
N PRO A 103 4.09 -5.36 -5.76
CA PRO A 103 3.95 -5.05 -7.18
C PRO A 103 3.70 -3.56 -7.47
N ARG A 104 3.22 -2.78 -6.50
CA ARG A 104 2.85 -1.36 -6.66
C ARG A 104 3.98 -0.41 -6.30
N TRP A 105 5.12 -0.58 -6.96
CA TRP A 105 6.33 0.22 -6.76
C TRP A 105 6.13 1.73 -6.94
N SER A 106 5.13 2.14 -7.72
CA SER A 106 4.79 3.54 -7.96
C SER A 106 4.49 4.33 -6.69
N GLY A 107 3.91 3.69 -5.67
CA GLY A 107 3.69 4.31 -4.37
C GLY A 107 4.99 4.71 -3.69
N THR A 108 6.00 3.82 -3.72
CA THR A 108 7.34 4.11 -3.19
C THR A 108 7.97 5.32 -3.88
N GLU A 109 7.95 5.36 -5.21
CA GLU A 109 8.52 6.46 -5.98
C GLU A 109 7.79 7.78 -5.72
N ALA A 110 6.45 7.74 -5.70
CA ALA A 110 5.65 8.92 -5.40
C ALA A 110 5.91 9.46 -3.97
N ALA A 111 6.10 8.58 -2.99
CA ALA A 111 6.43 8.98 -1.62
C ALA A 111 7.80 9.68 -1.53
N LEU A 112 8.82 9.18 -2.22
CA LEU A 112 10.13 9.82 -2.28
C LEU A 112 10.07 11.19 -2.97
N ILE A 113 9.39 11.27 -4.11
CA ILE A 113 9.21 12.52 -4.85
C ILE A 113 8.43 13.54 -4.00
N ALA A 114 7.40 13.09 -3.29
CA ALA A 114 6.63 13.94 -2.39
C ALA A 114 7.50 14.46 -1.24
N ALA A 115 8.32 13.59 -0.61
CA ALA A 115 9.24 13.98 0.44
C ALA A 115 10.22 15.07 -0.04
N GLU A 116 10.85 14.89 -1.19
CA GLU A 116 11.73 15.92 -1.76
C GLU A 116 10.98 17.22 -2.10
N SER A 117 9.79 17.12 -2.70
CA SER A 117 8.97 18.28 -3.05
C SER A 117 8.54 19.09 -1.82
N ILE A 118 8.21 18.42 -0.72
CA ILE A 118 7.83 19.08 0.54
C ILE A 118 9.00 19.92 1.05
N VAL A 119 10.18 19.36 1.20
CA VAL A 119 11.33 20.11 1.75
C VAL A 119 11.83 21.20 0.80
N ARG A 120 11.72 20.99 -0.50
CA ARG A 120 12.18 21.95 -1.50
C ARG A 120 11.24 23.14 -1.69
N SER A 121 9.93 22.88 -1.74
CA SER A 121 8.95 23.85 -2.21
C SER A 121 7.90 24.22 -1.18
N HIS A 122 7.79 23.46 -0.06
CA HIS A 122 6.78 23.63 0.97
C HIS A 122 7.37 23.56 2.39
N ALA A 123 8.62 23.94 2.56
CA ALA A 123 9.34 23.90 3.83
C ALA A 123 8.64 24.70 4.93
N ASP A 124 7.89 25.75 4.59
CA ASP A 124 7.13 26.54 5.57
C ASP A 124 6.12 25.72 6.35
N MET A 125 5.50 24.72 5.72
CA MET A 125 4.58 23.79 6.39
C MET A 125 5.29 23.04 7.53
N LEU A 126 6.54 22.66 7.34
CA LEU A 126 7.35 21.88 8.28
C LEU A 126 7.71 22.64 9.57
N ARG A 127 7.40 23.94 9.66
CA ARG A 127 7.53 24.70 10.91
C ARG A 127 6.48 24.25 11.94
N ASN A 128 5.27 23.91 11.47
CA ASN A 128 4.12 23.61 12.32
C ASN A 128 3.74 22.14 12.31
N VAL A 129 4.12 21.39 11.28
CA VAL A 129 3.74 19.99 11.07
C VAL A 129 5.00 19.16 10.80
N THR A 130 5.06 17.98 11.37
CA THR A 130 6.02 16.96 11.00
C THR A 130 5.39 16.02 9.96
N VAL A 131 6.16 15.62 8.94
CA VAL A 131 5.73 14.60 8.00
C VAL A 131 6.61 13.38 8.17
N TYR A 132 5.99 12.26 8.52
CA TYR A 132 6.62 10.95 8.54
C TYR A 132 6.33 10.26 7.22
N VAL A 133 7.36 9.73 6.56
CA VAL A 133 7.21 9.01 5.30
C VAL A 133 7.81 7.63 5.45
N ILE A 134 6.98 6.62 5.27
CA ILE A 134 7.39 5.22 5.15
C ILE A 134 7.26 4.87 3.66
N PRO A 135 8.35 4.98 2.87
CA PRO A 135 8.26 4.85 1.42
C PRO A 135 8.05 3.40 0.96
N ARG A 136 8.39 2.42 1.81
CA ARG A 136 8.23 1.00 1.54
C ARG A 136 7.98 0.24 2.83
N GLY A 137 6.71 -0.08 3.06
CA GLY A 137 6.28 -0.82 4.24
C GLY A 137 6.50 -2.33 4.14
N ASN A 138 6.52 -2.90 2.92
CA ASN A 138 6.78 -4.31 2.66
C ASN A 138 7.97 -4.46 1.68
N PRO A 139 9.21 -4.43 2.17
CA PRO A 139 10.39 -4.57 1.34
C PRO A 139 10.56 -5.98 0.75
N ASP A 140 10.04 -7.02 1.40
CA ASP A 140 10.18 -8.39 0.96
C ASP A 140 9.39 -8.65 -0.33
N ALA A 141 8.12 -8.26 -0.36
CA ALA A 141 7.31 -8.36 -1.56
C ALA A 141 7.84 -7.47 -2.70
N ALA A 142 8.37 -6.29 -2.39
CA ALA A 142 8.94 -5.41 -3.40
C ALA A 142 10.20 -6.01 -4.04
N ASP A 143 11.09 -6.60 -3.25
CA ASP A 143 12.29 -7.26 -3.76
C ASP A 143 11.95 -8.56 -4.53
N ALA A 144 10.94 -9.32 -4.07
CA ALA A 144 10.44 -10.47 -4.80
C ALA A 144 9.89 -10.07 -6.18
N PHE A 145 9.16 -8.96 -6.27
CA PHE A 145 8.66 -8.44 -7.54
C PHE A 145 9.76 -7.85 -8.44
N ALA A 146 10.84 -7.34 -7.87
CA ALA A 146 12.01 -6.88 -8.61
C ALA A 146 12.94 -8.02 -9.07
N GLY A 147 12.73 -9.25 -8.60
CA GLY A 147 13.51 -10.43 -8.92
C GLY A 147 13.44 -10.86 -10.38
N ALA A 148 14.21 -11.90 -10.73
CA ALA A 148 14.31 -12.43 -12.09
C ALA A 148 12.96 -13.00 -12.57
N VAL A 149 12.23 -13.68 -11.69
CA VAL A 149 10.86 -14.14 -11.95
C VAL A 149 9.90 -13.29 -11.13
N ARG A 150 9.05 -12.56 -11.81
CA ARG A 150 8.12 -11.61 -11.19
C ARG A 150 6.81 -12.29 -10.84
N ARG A 151 6.21 -11.87 -9.75
CA ARG A 151 4.85 -12.30 -9.36
C ARG A 151 4.06 -11.13 -8.79
N ASP A 152 2.78 -11.07 -9.12
CA ASP A 152 1.83 -10.09 -8.55
C ASP A 152 1.34 -10.58 -7.19
N TYR A 153 2.17 -10.39 -6.17
CA TYR A 153 1.87 -10.83 -4.83
C TYR A 153 2.41 -9.84 -3.78
N SER A 154 1.66 -9.67 -2.69
CA SER A 154 1.95 -8.70 -1.62
C SER A 154 2.38 -9.34 -0.29
N GLY A 155 2.53 -10.66 -0.21
CA GLY A 155 2.92 -11.35 1.01
C GLY A 155 4.34 -11.04 1.48
N ASP A 156 4.59 -11.28 2.77
CA ASP A 156 5.88 -11.05 3.43
C ASP A 156 6.93 -12.15 3.17
N GLY A 157 6.55 -13.19 2.43
CA GLY A 157 7.41 -14.31 2.06
C GLY A 157 7.68 -15.30 3.19
N ILE A 158 6.95 -15.24 4.32
CA ILE A 158 7.00 -16.28 5.34
C ILE A 158 6.36 -17.55 4.78
N VAL A 159 7.08 -18.65 4.94
CA VAL A 159 6.62 -19.97 4.48
C VAL A 159 5.49 -20.47 5.39
N HIS A 160 4.38 -20.83 4.78
CA HIS A 160 3.25 -21.47 5.43
C HIS A 160 3.05 -22.91 4.92
N ASP A 161 2.41 -23.72 5.73
CA ASP A 161 1.86 -25.01 5.38
C ASP A 161 0.38 -24.74 5.04
N ASN A 162 0.08 -24.56 3.76
CA ASN A 162 -1.21 -24.07 3.30
C ASN A 162 -2.27 -25.16 3.24
N ASP A 163 -1.91 -26.40 3.00
CA ASP A 163 -2.80 -27.56 2.97
C ASP A 163 -2.88 -28.30 4.32
N ARG A 164 -1.94 -28.00 5.25
CA ARG A 164 -1.82 -28.55 6.61
C ARG A 164 -1.44 -30.01 6.67
N ASP A 165 -0.67 -30.47 5.70
CA ASP A 165 -0.14 -31.84 5.67
C ASP A 165 1.12 -32.02 6.53
N GLY A 166 1.70 -30.93 7.05
CA GLY A 166 2.89 -30.89 7.90
C GLY A 166 4.18 -30.61 7.13
N LYS A 167 4.10 -30.45 5.82
CA LYS A 167 5.21 -30.03 4.97
C LYS A 167 5.00 -28.59 4.53
N ARG A 168 5.92 -28.03 3.78
CA ARG A 168 5.89 -26.64 3.36
C ARG A 168 6.60 -26.48 2.02
N GLU A 169 6.10 -25.60 1.16
CA GLU A 169 6.70 -25.28 -0.14
C GLU A 169 6.80 -26.48 -1.09
N GLU A 170 5.86 -27.41 -1.07
CA GLU A 170 5.89 -28.58 -1.95
C GLU A 170 5.51 -28.19 -3.37
N ASP A 171 4.48 -27.35 -3.54
CA ASP A 171 3.93 -26.89 -4.82
C ASP A 171 4.01 -25.36 -5.01
N PRO A 172 5.22 -24.78 -5.00
CA PRO A 172 5.36 -23.34 -5.19
C PRO A 172 4.99 -22.91 -6.61
N PRO A 173 4.46 -21.69 -6.79
CA PRO A 173 4.28 -21.09 -8.09
C PRO A 173 5.58 -21.07 -8.89
N ARG A 174 5.50 -21.40 -10.19
CA ARG A 174 6.65 -21.49 -11.11
C ARG A 174 6.35 -20.83 -12.44
N ASP A 175 7.32 -20.13 -12.99
CA ASP A 175 7.31 -19.67 -14.38
C ASP A 175 7.55 -20.86 -15.31
N LEU A 176 6.48 -21.42 -15.86
CA LEU A 176 6.54 -22.63 -16.71
C LEU A 176 6.82 -22.29 -18.17
N ASN A 177 6.45 -21.08 -18.59
CA ASN A 177 6.59 -20.66 -19.97
C ASN A 177 7.91 -19.90 -20.23
N GLY A 178 8.65 -19.54 -19.17
CA GLY A 178 9.95 -18.88 -19.25
C GLY A 178 9.87 -17.41 -19.64
N ASP A 179 8.74 -16.75 -19.43
CA ASP A 179 8.57 -15.33 -19.78
C ASP A 179 9.05 -14.35 -18.67
N GLY A 180 9.54 -14.88 -17.56
CA GLY A 180 10.02 -14.11 -16.41
C GLY A 180 8.91 -13.62 -15.49
N MET A 181 7.70 -14.18 -15.61
CA MET A 181 6.55 -13.84 -14.78
C MET A 181 5.83 -15.10 -14.30
N ILE A 182 5.41 -15.13 -13.05
CA ILE A 182 4.40 -16.09 -12.61
C ILE A 182 3.03 -15.47 -12.89
N THR A 183 2.31 -16.09 -13.80
CA THR A 183 1.00 -15.63 -14.28
C THR A 183 -0.11 -16.59 -13.87
N GLN A 184 -1.21 -16.60 -14.61
CA GLN A 184 -2.30 -17.53 -14.42
C GLN A 184 -2.37 -18.52 -15.58
N MET A 185 -2.58 -19.77 -15.25
CA MET A 185 -2.95 -20.81 -16.22
C MET A 185 -4.45 -20.96 -16.27
N ARG A 186 -4.97 -21.31 -17.45
CA ARG A 186 -6.38 -21.67 -17.62
C ARG A 186 -6.52 -23.02 -18.32
N ALA A 187 -7.48 -23.79 -17.92
CA ALA A 187 -7.90 -24.99 -18.64
C ALA A 187 -9.43 -25.04 -18.78
N SER A 188 -9.90 -25.66 -19.86
CA SER A 188 -11.32 -25.96 -19.99
C SER A 188 -11.74 -27.05 -19.01
N ALA A 189 -13.01 -27.10 -18.64
CA ALA A 189 -13.56 -28.12 -17.75
C ALA A 189 -13.24 -29.57 -18.17
N ASN A 190 -13.12 -29.81 -19.48
CA ASN A 190 -12.76 -31.12 -19.99
C ASN A 190 -11.28 -31.49 -19.80
N ALA A 191 -10.39 -30.49 -19.74
CA ALA A 191 -8.97 -30.70 -19.55
C ALA A 191 -8.57 -30.72 -18.08
N ALA A 192 -9.42 -30.20 -17.19
CA ALA A 192 -9.21 -30.14 -15.76
C ALA A 192 -10.46 -30.60 -14.99
N PRO A 193 -10.79 -31.88 -15.02
CA PRO A 193 -12.04 -32.39 -14.42
C PRO A 193 -12.07 -32.31 -12.88
N TRP A 194 -10.90 -32.09 -12.26
CA TRP A 194 -10.75 -31.93 -10.81
C TRP A 194 -11.06 -30.51 -10.33
N SER A 195 -11.21 -29.54 -11.23
CA SER A 195 -11.45 -28.14 -10.85
C SER A 195 -12.72 -27.64 -11.51
N ALA A 196 -13.63 -27.09 -10.70
CA ALA A 196 -14.86 -26.50 -11.21
C ALA A 196 -14.56 -25.22 -12.02
N PRO A 197 -15.08 -25.10 -13.26
CA PRO A 197 -14.91 -23.88 -14.04
C PRO A 197 -15.71 -22.74 -13.39
N THR A 198 -15.13 -21.53 -13.39
CA THR A 198 -15.74 -20.33 -12.79
C THR A 198 -15.82 -19.15 -13.77
N LEU A 199 -15.10 -19.20 -14.89
CA LEU A 199 -14.94 -18.09 -15.84
C LEU A 199 -15.30 -18.48 -17.26
N ILE A 200 -15.57 -17.46 -18.08
CA ILE A 200 -15.71 -17.57 -19.55
C ILE A 200 -14.76 -16.58 -20.22
N ALA A 201 -14.48 -16.79 -21.51
CA ALA A 201 -13.78 -15.80 -22.31
C ALA A 201 -14.66 -14.56 -22.52
N ASP A 202 -14.06 -13.37 -22.46
CA ASP A 202 -14.77 -12.15 -22.80
C ASP A 202 -15.04 -12.13 -24.32
N PRO A 203 -16.30 -11.96 -24.78
CA PRO A 203 -16.61 -11.92 -26.19
C PRO A 203 -15.95 -10.77 -26.98
N ALA A 204 -15.63 -9.67 -26.27
CA ALA A 204 -14.99 -8.51 -26.88
C ALA A 204 -13.47 -8.69 -26.99
N GLU A 205 -12.85 -9.50 -26.11
CA GLU A 205 -11.41 -9.77 -26.09
C GLU A 205 -11.15 -11.18 -25.55
N LEU A 206 -11.03 -12.15 -26.44
CA LEU A 206 -10.92 -13.58 -26.09
C LEU A 206 -9.70 -13.97 -25.23
N ARG A 207 -8.74 -13.07 -25.07
CA ARG A 207 -7.59 -13.25 -24.17
C ARG A 207 -7.95 -12.98 -22.72
N LEU A 208 -9.02 -12.22 -22.48
CA LEU A 208 -9.52 -11.91 -21.14
C LEU A 208 -10.56 -12.94 -20.69
N LEU A 209 -10.63 -13.16 -19.41
CA LEU A 209 -11.65 -13.97 -18.77
C LEU A 209 -12.51 -13.08 -17.88
N ARG A 210 -13.82 -13.40 -17.82
CA ARG A 210 -14.77 -12.74 -16.94
C ARG A 210 -15.72 -13.73 -16.29
N ALA A 211 -16.39 -13.31 -15.23
CA ALA A 211 -17.49 -14.10 -14.69
C ALA A 211 -18.64 -14.25 -15.71
N PRO A 212 -19.28 -15.40 -15.75
CA PRO A 212 -20.45 -15.61 -16.61
C PRO A 212 -21.64 -14.78 -16.10
N ASP A 213 -22.43 -14.22 -17.02
CA ASP A 213 -23.70 -13.57 -16.71
C ASP A 213 -24.84 -14.61 -16.75
N ALA A 214 -25.31 -15.00 -15.58
CA ALA A 214 -26.41 -15.96 -15.45
C ALA A 214 -27.72 -15.47 -16.12
N LYS A 215 -27.92 -14.15 -16.24
CA LYS A 215 -29.09 -13.57 -16.92
C LYS A 215 -29.05 -13.79 -18.42
N LEU A 216 -27.87 -13.96 -18.99
CA LEU A 216 -27.67 -14.28 -20.40
C LEU A 216 -27.59 -15.80 -20.65
N GLY A 217 -27.73 -16.61 -19.61
CA GLY A 217 -27.63 -18.09 -19.70
C GLY A 217 -26.18 -18.55 -19.92
N GLU A 218 -25.21 -17.73 -19.62
CA GLU A 218 -23.80 -18.10 -19.77
C GLU A 218 -23.41 -19.15 -18.73
N VAL A 219 -22.63 -20.13 -19.15
CA VAL A 219 -22.13 -21.22 -18.29
C VAL A 219 -20.61 -21.10 -18.22
N PRO A 220 -20.00 -21.23 -17.03
CA PRO A 220 -18.54 -21.19 -16.88
C PRO A 220 -17.88 -22.35 -17.65
N VAL A 221 -16.75 -22.04 -18.30
CA VAL A 221 -16.03 -22.96 -19.19
C VAL A 221 -14.60 -23.20 -18.72
N TYR A 222 -13.98 -22.21 -18.08
CA TYR A 222 -12.60 -22.25 -17.67
C TYR A 222 -12.45 -22.25 -16.15
N ALA A 223 -11.56 -23.10 -15.68
CA ALA A 223 -10.91 -23.01 -14.37
C ALA A 223 -9.56 -22.31 -14.52
N VAL A 224 -9.13 -21.59 -13.50
CA VAL A 224 -7.90 -20.78 -13.48
C VAL A 224 -7.11 -21.07 -12.21
N TRP A 225 -5.80 -21.18 -12.37
CA TRP A 225 -4.84 -21.37 -11.28
C TRP A 225 -3.67 -20.43 -11.44
N THR A 226 -2.91 -20.24 -10.38
CA THR A 226 -1.56 -19.69 -10.45
C THR A 226 -0.67 -20.63 -11.26
N GLU A 227 0.26 -20.07 -12.01
CA GLU A 227 1.20 -20.82 -12.84
C GLU A 227 2.10 -21.68 -11.96
N GLY A 228 2.08 -23.01 -12.18
CA GLY A 228 2.80 -24.01 -11.41
C GLY A 228 2.40 -25.43 -11.78
N ILE A 229 2.85 -26.39 -11.01
CA ILE A 229 2.53 -27.82 -11.19
C ILE A 229 2.11 -28.42 -9.86
N ASP A 230 1.32 -29.46 -9.91
CA ASP A 230 1.01 -30.36 -8.79
C ASP A 230 2.22 -31.32 -8.63
N THR A 231 3.02 -31.13 -7.61
CA THR A 231 4.27 -31.87 -7.37
C THR A 231 4.07 -33.01 -6.38
N ASP A 232 3.18 -32.84 -5.41
CA ASP A 232 2.89 -33.82 -4.37
C ASP A 232 1.77 -34.79 -4.76
N GLY A 233 0.95 -34.44 -5.77
CA GLY A 233 -0.10 -35.29 -6.34
C GLY A 233 -1.42 -35.23 -5.58
N ASP A 234 -1.69 -34.17 -4.84
CA ASP A 234 -2.95 -33.97 -4.10
C ASP A 234 -4.10 -33.48 -4.99
N GLY A 235 -3.79 -33.08 -6.24
CA GLY A 235 -4.75 -32.58 -7.23
C GLY A 235 -4.94 -31.08 -7.21
N ARG A 236 -4.15 -30.35 -6.44
CA ARG A 236 -4.07 -28.88 -6.48
C ARG A 236 -2.83 -28.46 -7.27
N ILE A 237 -2.77 -27.19 -7.64
CA ILE A 237 -1.65 -26.67 -8.44
C ILE A 237 -1.22 -25.34 -7.82
N ALA A 238 0.06 -25.25 -7.48
CA ALA A 238 0.68 -24.05 -6.93
C ALA A 238 -0.05 -23.49 -5.70
N GLU A 239 -0.54 -24.37 -4.84
CA GLU A 239 -1.25 -24.01 -3.61
C GLU A 239 -0.33 -23.71 -2.45
N ASP A 240 0.87 -24.28 -2.42
CA ASP A 240 1.92 -23.91 -1.47
C ASP A 240 2.53 -22.58 -1.84
N TRP A 241 1.78 -21.59 -1.53
CA TRP A 241 2.07 -20.23 -1.94
C TRP A 241 3.26 -19.66 -1.16
N LEU A 242 4.36 -19.41 -1.85
CA LEU A 242 5.55 -18.70 -1.33
C LEU A 242 5.25 -17.27 -0.87
N GLY A 243 4.05 -17.01 -0.42
CA GLY A 243 3.61 -15.66 -0.29
C GLY A 243 3.60 -15.14 1.11
N GLY A 244 3.39 -15.99 2.06
CA GLY A 244 3.23 -15.57 3.45
C GLY A 244 2.00 -14.69 3.67
N ILE A 245 2.07 -13.85 4.66
CA ILE A 245 0.99 -12.96 5.05
C ILE A 245 1.05 -11.68 4.24
N ASP A 246 -0.10 -11.23 3.74
CA ASP A 246 -0.26 -9.91 3.15
C ASP A 246 -0.41 -8.86 4.28
N PRO A 247 0.58 -7.97 4.48
CA PRO A 247 0.50 -6.97 5.55
C PRO A 247 -0.71 -6.04 5.46
N GLU A 248 -1.24 -5.79 4.26
CA GLU A 248 -2.46 -5.00 4.03
C GLU A 248 -3.76 -5.78 4.29
N ARG A 249 -3.67 -7.04 4.73
CA ARG A 249 -4.81 -7.85 5.21
C ARG A 249 -4.64 -8.25 6.68
N ASN A 250 -3.61 -7.77 7.36
CA ASN A 250 -3.23 -8.21 8.70
C ASN A 250 -3.46 -7.17 9.80
N PHE A 251 -4.10 -6.01 9.50
CA PHE A 251 -4.53 -5.05 10.54
C PHE A 251 -5.83 -5.50 11.22
N PRO A 252 -6.07 -5.08 12.49
CA PRO A 252 -7.15 -5.64 13.31
C PRO A 252 -8.58 -5.35 12.83
N HIS A 253 -8.79 -4.27 12.08
CA HIS A 253 -10.15 -3.89 11.70
C HIS A 253 -10.69 -4.78 10.59
N ARG A 254 -11.81 -5.49 10.89
CA ARG A 254 -12.39 -6.48 9.97
C ARG A 254 -11.34 -7.48 9.47
N TRP A 255 -10.41 -7.86 10.34
CA TRP A 255 -9.40 -8.84 9.99
C TRP A 255 -10.06 -10.10 9.43
N PRO A 256 -9.68 -10.54 8.21
CA PRO A 256 -10.36 -11.66 7.55
C PRO A 256 -9.85 -12.98 8.09
N GLU A 257 -10.38 -13.35 9.26
CA GLU A 257 -10.14 -14.64 9.89
C GLU A 257 -10.44 -15.79 8.91
N PHE A 258 -9.60 -16.79 8.88
CA PHE A 258 -9.66 -17.97 8.00
C PHE A 258 -9.23 -17.72 6.53
N GLU A 259 -8.73 -16.56 6.19
CA GLU A 259 -8.04 -16.35 4.93
C GLU A 259 -6.53 -16.50 5.13
N ASP A 260 -5.89 -17.36 4.32
CA ASP A 260 -4.48 -17.73 4.49
C ASP A 260 -3.56 -16.50 4.45
N GLU A 261 -3.82 -15.57 3.54
CA GLU A 261 -3.07 -14.32 3.40
C GLU A 261 -3.21 -13.36 4.60
N ALA A 262 -4.19 -13.57 5.46
CA ALA A 262 -4.42 -12.73 6.64
C ALA A 262 -3.61 -13.16 7.87
N GLY A 263 -3.01 -14.34 7.83
CA GLY A 263 -2.25 -14.92 8.93
C GLY A 263 -3.11 -15.44 10.07
N ALA A 264 -2.48 -16.02 11.09
CA ALA A 264 -3.16 -16.69 12.18
C ALA A 264 -3.85 -15.72 13.19
N TYR A 265 -3.40 -14.47 13.24
CA TYR A 265 -3.99 -13.40 14.06
C TYR A 265 -3.54 -12.02 13.55
N PRO A 266 -4.27 -10.94 13.89
CA PRO A 266 -3.91 -9.59 13.47
C PRO A 266 -2.53 -9.16 13.96
N LEU A 267 -1.78 -8.43 13.14
CA LEU A 267 -0.45 -7.90 13.43
C LEU A 267 0.60 -9.01 13.72
N ILE A 268 0.41 -10.21 13.15
CA ILE A 268 1.44 -11.25 13.19
C ILE A 268 2.55 -10.94 12.17
N ALA A 269 2.24 -10.33 11.02
CA ALA A 269 3.24 -9.91 10.05
C ALA A 269 4.11 -8.79 10.66
N PRO A 270 5.45 -8.93 10.65
CA PRO A 270 6.35 -7.92 11.21
C PRO A 270 6.15 -6.54 10.60
N GLU A 271 5.79 -6.44 9.33
CA GLU A 271 5.53 -5.21 8.59
C GLU A 271 4.31 -4.47 9.12
N SER A 272 3.16 -5.15 9.20
CA SER A 272 1.93 -4.54 9.74
C SER A 272 2.09 -4.20 11.21
N LYS A 273 2.79 -5.05 11.98
CA LYS A 273 3.11 -4.78 13.38
C LYS A 273 4.01 -3.55 13.54
N ALA A 274 5.07 -3.42 12.75
CA ALA A 274 5.99 -2.29 12.82
C ALA A 274 5.27 -0.97 12.50
N VAL A 275 4.40 -0.95 11.47
CA VAL A 275 3.58 0.21 11.13
C VAL A 275 2.60 0.54 12.25
N ALA A 276 1.91 -0.47 12.82
CA ALA A 276 0.97 -0.27 13.90
C ALA A 276 1.66 0.25 15.18
N ASP A 277 2.77 -0.34 15.58
CA ASP A 277 3.57 0.10 16.74
C ASP A 277 4.05 1.54 16.55
N PHE A 278 4.50 1.90 15.35
CA PHE A 278 4.89 3.27 15.02
C PHE A 278 3.74 4.26 15.21
N VAL A 279 2.57 3.96 14.66
CA VAL A 279 1.37 4.81 14.80
C VAL A 279 0.95 4.93 16.27
N MET A 280 0.98 3.82 17.01
CA MET A 280 0.61 3.81 18.43
C MET A 280 1.58 4.63 19.28
N ALA A 281 2.86 4.65 18.95
CA ALA A 281 3.90 5.44 19.63
C ALA A 281 3.87 6.94 19.25
N HIS A 282 3.16 7.33 18.16
CA HIS A 282 3.14 8.69 17.66
C HIS A 282 1.69 9.23 17.62
N SER A 283 1.13 9.49 18.80
CA SER A 283 -0.24 10.01 18.97
C SER A 283 -0.48 11.40 18.35
N SER A 284 0.58 12.11 17.97
CA SER A 284 0.53 13.37 17.23
C SER A 284 0.13 13.21 15.75
N ILE A 285 0.09 11.99 15.22
CA ILE A 285 -0.38 11.72 13.85
C ILE A 285 -1.89 11.96 13.80
N PHE A 286 -2.28 13.05 13.12
CA PHE A 286 -3.69 13.47 13.01
C PHE A 286 -4.30 13.15 11.64
N ALA A 287 -3.48 12.81 10.64
CA ALA A 287 -3.91 12.39 9.32
C ALA A 287 -2.88 11.44 8.69
N ALA A 288 -3.34 10.56 7.81
CA ALA A 288 -2.45 9.71 7.03
C ALA A 288 -2.81 9.73 5.54
N PHE A 289 -1.80 9.45 4.70
CA PHE A 289 -1.93 9.28 3.26
C PHE A 289 -1.30 7.96 2.84
N VAL A 290 -2.06 7.11 2.16
CA VAL A 290 -1.62 5.78 1.72
C VAL A 290 -1.52 5.76 0.20
N LEU A 291 -0.38 5.32 -0.32
CA LEU A 291 -0.11 5.16 -1.74
C LEU A 291 0.07 3.67 -2.03
N GLY A 292 -1.01 3.02 -2.45
CA GLY A 292 -1.04 1.57 -2.62
C GLY A 292 -2.28 1.10 -3.39
N ARG A 293 -2.83 -0.04 -3.00
CA ARG A 293 -3.95 -0.69 -3.71
C ARG A 293 -5.35 -0.20 -3.32
N HIS A 294 -5.46 0.55 -2.22
CA HIS A 294 -6.74 1.08 -1.78
C HIS A 294 -6.98 2.48 -2.32
N ASP A 295 -8.24 2.82 -2.48
CA ASP A 295 -8.68 4.15 -2.88
C ASP A 295 -9.82 4.64 -1.98
N THR A 296 -9.71 5.89 -1.53
CA THR A 296 -10.76 6.59 -0.76
C THR A 296 -10.97 8.01 -1.28
N VAL A 297 -10.26 8.40 -2.34
CA VAL A 297 -10.30 9.75 -2.91
C VAL A 297 -10.94 9.83 -4.28
N ILE A 298 -11.05 8.72 -5.00
CA ILE A 298 -11.87 8.61 -6.21
C ILE A 298 -13.21 7.97 -5.85
N ASN A 299 -13.17 6.84 -5.13
CA ASN A 299 -14.33 6.15 -4.58
C ASN A 299 -14.41 6.45 -3.07
N VAL A 300 -15.09 7.53 -2.71
CA VAL A 300 -15.29 7.86 -1.28
C VAL A 300 -16.10 6.72 -0.62
N PRO A 301 -15.61 6.14 0.49
CA PRO A 301 -16.30 5.04 1.15
C PRO A 301 -17.68 5.44 1.67
N ASP A 302 -18.60 4.46 1.72
CA ASP A 302 -19.91 4.65 2.32
C ASP A 302 -19.80 4.84 3.84
N GLY A 303 -20.09 6.02 4.32
CA GLY A 303 -20.07 6.35 5.74
C GLY A 303 -21.19 5.71 6.57
N LYS A 304 -22.18 5.09 5.93
CA LYS A 304 -23.30 4.41 6.61
C LYS A 304 -23.05 2.91 6.77
N ALA A 305 -22.11 2.36 6.04
CA ALA A 305 -21.78 0.93 6.13
C ALA A 305 -21.24 0.58 7.52
N ARG A 306 -21.83 -0.45 8.16
CA ARG A 306 -21.48 -0.90 9.52
C ARG A 306 -21.14 -2.39 9.50
N THR A 307 -20.21 -2.76 10.37
CA THR A 307 -19.94 -4.17 10.71
C THR A 307 -21.10 -4.76 11.54
N SER A 308 -21.12 -6.05 11.71
CA SER A 308 -22.09 -6.74 12.62
C SER A 308 -22.02 -6.21 14.06
N GLY A 309 -20.86 -5.71 14.50
CA GLY A 309 -20.66 -5.08 15.82
C GLY A 309 -20.99 -3.59 15.85
N GLY A 310 -21.53 -3.01 14.76
CA GLY A 310 -21.97 -1.59 14.70
C GLY A 310 -20.86 -0.59 14.43
N MET A 311 -19.60 -1.02 14.27
CA MET A 311 -18.49 -0.13 13.90
C MET A 311 -18.58 0.25 12.42
N PRO A 312 -18.06 1.43 12.01
CA PRO A 312 -17.91 1.75 10.59
C PRO A 312 -17.13 0.66 9.84
N VAL A 313 -17.54 0.33 8.62
CA VAL A 313 -16.76 -0.59 7.77
C VAL A 313 -15.42 0.02 7.41
N MET A 314 -15.39 1.31 7.08
CA MET A 314 -14.18 2.07 6.81
C MET A 314 -14.30 3.50 7.33
N LEU A 315 -15.34 4.24 6.96
CA LEU A 315 -15.50 5.65 7.22
C LEU A 315 -16.75 5.89 8.08
N ASP A 316 -16.69 6.84 9.01
CA ASP A 316 -17.88 7.31 9.71
C ASP A 316 -18.68 8.30 8.85
N GLU A 317 -19.99 8.36 9.01
CA GLU A 317 -20.87 9.25 8.27
C GLU A 317 -20.51 10.74 8.47
N ALA A 318 -20.00 11.10 9.65
CA ALA A 318 -19.58 12.45 9.99
C ALA A 318 -18.38 12.92 9.14
N ASP A 319 -17.56 12.01 8.66
CA ASP A 319 -16.31 12.31 7.93
C ASP A 319 -16.51 12.38 6.40
N VAL A 320 -17.64 11.88 5.89
CA VAL A 320 -17.91 11.78 4.43
C VAL A 320 -17.76 13.12 3.72
N ALA A 321 -18.23 14.20 4.35
CA ALA A 321 -18.14 15.54 3.75
C ALA A 321 -16.67 15.96 3.53
N THR A 322 -15.80 15.73 4.52
CA THR A 322 -14.37 16.03 4.42
C THR A 322 -13.71 15.20 3.31
N TYR A 323 -14.04 13.90 3.24
CA TYR A 323 -13.53 13.03 2.17
C TYR A 323 -14.02 13.49 0.79
N GLY A 324 -15.25 13.96 0.68
CA GLY A 324 -15.84 14.51 -0.55
C GLY A 324 -15.08 15.72 -1.08
N GLU A 325 -14.73 16.67 -0.20
CA GLU A 325 -13.95 17.86 -0.56
C GLU A 325 -12.52 17.49 -1.01
N LEU A 326 -11.90 16.58 -0.28
CA LEU A 326 -10.56 16.11 -0.63
C LEU A 326 -10.57 15.32 -1.94
N ALA A 327 -11.57 14.48 -2.16
CA ALA A 327 -11.77 13.73 -3.39
C ALA A 327 -11.92 14.66 -4.60
N LYS A 328 -12.67 15.77 -4.43
CA LYS A 328 -12.78 16.79 -5.47
C LYS A 328 -11.42 17.40 -5.80
N SER A 329 -10.71 17.88 -4.77
CA SER A 329 -9.37 18.46 -4.95
C SER A 329 -8.39 17.48 -5.60
N TRP A 330 -8.44 16.20 -5.20
CA TRP A 330 -7.60 15.17 -5.79
C TRP A 330 -7.88 14.96 -7.27
N ARG A 331 -9.15 14.82 -7.65
CA ARG A 331 -9.57 14.67 -9.06
C ARG A 331 -9.18 15.88 -9.91
N ASP A 332 -9.38 17.09 -9.37
CA ASP A 332 -9.07 18.33 -10.09
C ASP A 332 -7.56 18.46 -10.38
N ILE A 333 -6.70 18.01 -9.46
CA ILE A 333 -5.24 18.13 -9.57
C ILE A 333 -4.64 16.94 -10.32
N SER A 334 -5.09 15.71 -10.04
CA SER A 334 -4.52 14.49 -10.62
C SER A 334 -5.08 14.17 -12.00
N GLY A 335 -6.29 14.60 -12.30
CA GLY A 335 -7.04 14.17 -13.49
C GLY A 335 -7.55 12.73 -13.42
N GLN A 336 -7.29 12.01 -12.31
CA GLN A 336 -7.72 10.62 -12.12
C GLN A 336 -9.25 10.55 -12.04
N LYS A 337 -9.85 9.66 -12.83
CA LYS A 337 -11.32 9.53 -12.92
C LYS A 337 -11.84 8.20 -12.42
N ARG A 338 -10.98 7.21 -12.30
CA ARG A 338 -11.32 5.84 -11.92
C ARG A 338 -10.28 5.30 -10.95
N ALA A 339 -10.71 4.42 -10.08
CA ALA A 339 -9.87 3.58 -9.25
C ALA A 339 -10.61 2.25 -9.02
N ASP A 340 -9.88 1.16 -8.94
CA ASP A 340 -10.43 -0.14 -8.62
C ASP A 340 -10.95 -0.14 -7.19
N ALA A 341 -12.14 -0.68 -6.99
CA ALA A 341 -12.65 -0.98 -5.65
C ALA A 341 -12.04 -2.31 -5.18
N ARG A 342 -11.39 -2.28 -4.00
CA ARG A 342 -10.86 -3.48 -3.37
C ARG A 342 -11.45 -3.64 -1.96
N ASP A 343 -11.59 -4.87 -1.52
CA ASP A 343 -11.97 -5.14 -0.12
C ASP A 343 -10.91 -4.56 0.81
N SER A 344 -11.39 -3.88 1.85
CA SER A 344 -10.57 -3.21 2.85
C SER A 344 -10.46 -3.99 4.17
N ALA A 345 -10.95 -5.21 4.21
CA ALA A 345 -10.85 -6.06 5.40
C ALA A 345 -9.38 -6.29 5.76
N GLY A 346 -9.02 -6.01 7.01
CA GLY A 346 -7.65 -6.12 7.50
C GLY A 346 -6.68 -5.07 6.98
N SER A 347 -7.15 -4.01 6.28
CA SER A 347 -6.27 -2.98 5.72
C SER A 347 -5.87 -1.91 6.75
N PHE A 348 -4.70 -1.31 6.55
CA PHE A 348 -4.23 -0.16 7.31
C PHE A 348 -5.22 1.01 7.24
N VAL A 349 -5.73 1.31 6.05
CA VAL A 349 -6.66 2.42 5.81
C VAL A 349 -7.94 2.28 6.64
N ALA A 350 -8.55 1.09 6.63
CA ALA A 350 -9.77 0.82 7.39
C ALA A 350 -9.51 0.83 8.91
N TRP A 351 -8.39 0.29 9.35
CA TRP A 351 -7.99 0.30 10.76
C TRP A 351 -7.80 1.72 11.29
N MET A 352 -7.08 2.57 10.56
CA MET A 352 -6.83 3.96 10.95
C MET A 352 -8.14 4.77 11.03
N ASN A 353 -8.99 4.67 10.03
CA ASN A 353 -10.26 5.39 10.00
C ASN A 353 -11.22 4.89 11.09
N ALA A 354 -11.52 3.59 11.10
CA ALA A 354 -12.60 3.06 11.91
C ALA A 354 -12.23 2.81 13.38
N GLN A 355 -10.98 2.45 13.67
CA GLN A 355 -10.55 2.13 15.05
C GLN A 355 -9.65 3.20 15.67
N ARG A 356 -8.85 3.90 14.87
CA ARG A 356 -7.96 4.95 15.38
C ARG A 356 -8.60 6.33 15.35
N GLY A 357 -9.67 6.52 14.56
CA GLY A 357 -10.28 7.84 14.35
C GLY A 357 -9.34 8.83 13.69
N VAL A 358 -8.37 8.36 12.92
CA VAL A 358 -7.41 9.19 12.20
C VAL A 358 -7.78 9.20 10.72
N PRO A 359 -8.20 10.34 10.15
CA PRO A 359 -8.50 10.46 8.74
C PRO A 359 -7.35 9.94 7.88
N THR A 360 -7.64 8.90 7.11
CA THR A 360 -6.64 8.21 6.28
C THR A 360 -7.12 8.14 4.85
N PHE A 361 -6.44 8.88 3.99
CA PHE A 361 -6.73 8.99 2.57
C PHE A 361 -5.86 8.01 1.80
N ALA A 362 -6.42 7.35 0.80
CA ALA A 362 -5.71 6.38 0.00
C ALA A 362 -5.91 6.62 -1.49
N SER A 363 -4.87 6.40 -2.28
CA SER A 363 -4.92 6.47 -3.73
C SER A 363 -4.07 5.38 -4.36
N THR A 364 -4.62 4.79 -5.44
CA THR A 364 -3.88 3.88 -6.33
C THR A 364 -2.91 4.62 -7.26
N LEU A 365 -2.92 5.97 -7.25
CA LEU A 365 -2.18 6.90 -8.11
C LEU A 365 -2.63 6.92 -9.57
N TRP A 366 -3.05 5.82 -10.11
CA TRP A 366 -3.71 5.67 -11.41
C TRP A 366 -4.61 4.42 -11.39
N GLY A 367 -5.68 4.47 -12.11
CA GLY A 367 -6.62 3.38 -12.32
C GLY A 367 -6.48 2.80 -13.71
#